data_83a1496726f56f6223f847ad88c12380
#
_entry.id   83a1496726f56f6223f847ad88c12380
#
_cell.length_a   1.000
_cell.length_b   1.000
_cell.length_c   1.000
_cell.angle_alpha   90.00
_cell.angle_beta   90.00
_cell.angle_gamma   90.00
#
_symmetry.space_group_name_H-M   'P 1'
#
loop_
_entity.id
_entity.type
_entity.pdbx_description
1 polymer ?
#
loop_
_entity_poly.entity_id
_entity_poly.type
_entity_poly.pdbx_seq_one_letter_code
_entity_poly.pdbx_strand_id
1 'polypeptide(L)'
;MKADLERVYTLFPRLKERRNAVAGYLSGGEQQMAAIGRALMAEPRLLMLDEPSLGLAPQIIDQIFETIVALNKEGRMSILLVEQNASLALDVADYGYIMENGRVVLDGPARDIAGNDDVKEFYLGFGESGSRKNYREVKHYKRRKRWLS
;
A
#
# COMPACT_ATOMS: atom_id res chain seq x y z
N MET A 1 -16.18 21.73 0.22
CA MET A 1 -17.18 20.64 0.37
C MET A 1 -17.78 20.15 -0.95
N LYS A 2 -18.47 20.97 -1.81
CA LYS A 2 -18.96 20.46 -3.11
C LYS A 2 -17.82 20.11 -4.09
N ALA A 3 -16.78 20.94 -4.17
CA ALA A 3 -15.64 20.72 -5.03
C ALA A 3 -14.86 19.46 -4.64
N ASP A 4 -14.69 19.21 -3.35
CA ASP A 4 -13.98 18.05 -2.81
C ASP A 4 -14.75 16.76 -3.09
N LEU A 5 -16.08 16.80 -2.98
CA LEU A 5 -16.93 15.67 -3.33
C LEU A 5 -16.88 15.35 -4.83
N GLU A 6 -16.88 16.36 -5.71
CA GLU A 6 -16.72 16.13 -7.16
C GLU A 6 -15.30 15.58 -7.47
N ARG A 7 -14.25 16.02 -6.75
CA ARG A 7 -12.92 15.43 -6.86
C ARG A 7 -12.94 13.95 -6.48
N VAL A 8 -13.57 13.56 -5.37
CA VAL A 8 -13.72 12.16 -4.97
C VAL A 8 -14.48 11.36 -6.04
N TYR A 9 -15.53 11.92 -6.63
CA TYR A 9 -16.27 11.26 -7.71
C TYR A 9 -15.48 11.16 -9.02
N THR A 10 -14.51 12.06 -9.25
CA THR A 10 -13.59 11.97 -10.38
C THR A 10 -12.58 10.84 -10.17
N LEU A 11 -12.04 10.70 -8.95
CA LEU A 11 -11.14 9.62 -8.58
C LEU A 11 -11.84 8.25 -8.54
N PHE A 12 -13.07 8.23 -8.08
CA PHE A 12 -13.87 7.02 -7.91
C PHE A 12 -15.28 7.16 -8.55
N PRO A 13 -15.37 7.08 -9.89
CA PRO A 13 -16.66 7.28 -10.60
C PRO A 13 -17.76 6.34 -10.11
N ARG A 14 -17.41 5.13 -9.67
CA ARG A 14 -18.34 4.16 -9.12
C ARG A 14 -19.09 4.68 -7.90
N LEU A 15 -18.45 5.49 -7.05
CA LEU A 15 -19.10 6.13 -5.91
C LEU A 15 -20.17 7.13 -6.33
N LYS A 16 -19.97 7.83 -7.47
CA LYS A 16 -21.00 8.74 -8.01
C LYS A 16 -22.25 8.00 -8.42
N GLU A 17 -22.09 6.83 -9.05
CA GLU A 17 -23.22 5.96 -9.43
C GLU A 17 -23.98 5.46 -8.19
N ARG A 18 -23.26 5.20 -7.11
CA ARG A 18 -23.76 4.67 -5.84
C ARG A 18 -24.12 5.73 -4.80
N ARG A 19 -24.10 7.02 -5.13
CA ARG A 19 -24.28 8.14 -4.18
C ARG A 19 -25.55 8.09 -3.33
N ASN A 20 -26.59 7.41 -3.79
CA ASN A 20 -27.87 7.24 -3.09
C ASN A 20 -28.01 5.86 -2.45
N ALA A 21 -27.00 4.98 -2.56
CA ALA A 21 -27.02 3.66 -1.96
C ALA A 21 -26.74 3.73 -0.45
N VAL A 22 -27.33 2.81 0.30
CA VAL A 22 -26.99 2.62 1.70
C VAL A 22 -25.60 1.99 1.78
N ALA A 23 -24.70 2.57 2.59
CA ALA A 23 -23.28 2.16 2.67
C ALA A 23 -23.09 0.67 2.96
N GLY A 24 -23.99 0.06 3.75
CA GLY A 24 -23.95 -1.37 4.05
C GLY A 24 -24.22 -2.31 2.86
N TYR A 25 -24.73 -1.78 1.74
CA TYR A 25 -24.97 -2.55 0.51
C TYR A 25 -23.88 -2.34 -0.56
N LEU A 26 -22.83 -1.58 -0.24
CA LEU A 26 -21.68 -1.44 -1.10
C LEU A 26 -20.85 -2.73 -1.10
N SER A 27 -20.27 -3.07 -2.25
CA SER A 27 -19.23 -4.13 -2.32
C SER A 27 -18.01 -3.75 -1.49
N GLY A 28 -17.15 -4.72 -1.12
CA GLY A 28 -15.93 -4.44 -0.36
C GLY A 28 -15.05 -3.38 -1.04
N GLY A 29 -14.89 -3.44 -2.35
CA GLY A 29 -14.15 -2.43 -3.12
C GLY A 29 -14.80 -1.05 -3.09
N GLU A 30 -16.14 -0.96 -3.24
CA GLU A 30 -16.88 0.29 -3.12
C GLU A 30 -16.77 0.88 -1.69
N GLN A 31 -16.78 0.03 -0.67
CA GLN A 31 -16.57 0.45 0.73
C GLN A 31 -15.15 1.00 0.94
N GLN A 32 -14.13 0.34 0.37
CA GLN A 32 -12.74 0.81 0.44
C GLN A 32 -12.57 2.16 -0.27
N MET A 33 -13.11 2.29 -1.49
CA MET A 33 -13.12 3.58 -2.21
C MET A 33 -13.84 4.68 -1.41
N ALA A 34 -14.97 4.35 -0.77
CA ALA A 34 -15.70 5.30 0.07
C ALA A 34 -14.91 5.71 1.32
N ALA A 35 -14.18 4.79 1.94
CA ALA A 35 -13.31 5.08 3.08
C ALA A 35 -12.17 6.03 2.68
N ILE A 36 -11.48 5.76 1.57
CA ILE A 36 -10.44 6.64 1.03
C ILE A 36 -11.04 8.00 0.65
N GLY A 37 -12.16 8.02 -0.08
CA GLY A 37 -12.85 9.25 -0.47
C GLY A 37 -13.24 10.11 0.73
N ARG A 38 -13.73 9.50 1.80
CA ARG A 38 -14.05 10.19 3.05
C ARG A 38 -12.81 10.80 3.70
N ALA A 39 -11.67 10.10 3.70
CA ALA A 39 -10.41 10.62 4.22
C ALA A 39 -9.94 11.83 3.40
N LEU A 40 -10.06 11.78 2.07
CA LEU A 40 -9.68 12.87 1.17
C LEU A 40 -10.52 14.14 1.35
N MET A 41 -11.78 14.02 1.80
CA MET A 41 -12.64 15.17 2.10
C MET A 41 -12.11 16.08 3.22
N ALA A 42 -11.18 15.58 4.05
CA ALA A 42 -10.52 16.35 5.10
C ALA A 42 -9.27 17.10 4.59
N GLU A 43 -8.93 17.01 3.30
CA GLU A 43 -7.73 17.59 2.68
C GLU A 43 -6.44 17.27 3.49
N PRO A 44 -6.16 15.99 3.79
CA PRO A 44 -5.06 15.63 4.66
C PRO A 44 -3.71 15.92 4.00
N ARG A 45 -2.71 16.27 4.80
CA ARG A 45 -1.31 16.35 4.37
C ARG A 45 -0.62 14.97 4.39
N LEU A 46 -1.15 14.05 5.19
CA LEU A 46 -0.71 12.66 5.30
C LEU A 46 -1.95 11.75 5.24
N LEU A 47 -1.96 10.84 4.28
CA LEU A 47 -2.94 9.75 4.19
C LEU A 47 -2.28 8.46 4.65
N MET A 48 -2.91 7.77 5.60
CA MET A 48 -2.44 6.48 6.11
C MET A 48 -3.40 5.39 5.65
N LEU A 49 -2.87 4.37 4.97
CA LEU A 49 -3.62 3.25 4.41
C LEU A 49 -3.06 1.95 4.99
N ASP A 50 -3.92 1.17 5.63
CA ASP A 50 -3.59 -0.11 6.22
C ASP A 50 -4.28 -1.23 5.44
N GLU A 51 -3.46 -2.04 4.75
CA GLU A 51 -3.86 -3.16 3.90
C GLU A 51 -5.03 -2.83 2.94
N PRO A 52 -4.96 -1.74 2.14
CA PRO A 52 -6.07 -1.33 1.29
C PRO A 52 -6.43 -2.33 0.19
N SER A 53 -5.57 -3.32 -0.09
CA SER A 53 -5.81 -4.38 -1.08
C SER A 53 -6.52 -5.61 -0.52
N LEU A 54 -6.61 -5.74 0.82
CA LEU A 54 -7.04 -6.97 1.48
C LEU A 54 -8.46 -7.38 1.08
N GLY A 55 -8.59 -8.61 0.56
CA GLY A 55 -9.90 -9.19 0.22
C GLY A 55 -10.59 -8.61 -1.01
N LEU A 56 -9.89 -7.81 -1.81
CA LEU A 56 -10.42 -7.17 -3.00
C LEU A 56 -10.09 -7.96 -4.28
N ALA A 57 -10.94 -7.78 -5.30
CA ALA A 57 -10.68 -8.30 -6.64
C ALA A 57 -9.50 -7.54 -7.29
N PRO A 58 -8.67 -8.20 -8.13
CA PRO A 58 -7.48 -7.59 -8.74
C PRO A 58 -7.77 -6.25 -9.44
N GLN A 59 -8.82 -6.16 -10.22
CA GLN A 59 -9.20 -4.93 -10.94
C GLN A 59 -9.49 -3.74 -10.00
N ILE A 60 -10.02 -4.03 -8.80
CA ILE A 60 -10.29 -2.99 -7.79
C ILE A 60 -8.99 -2.55 -7.12
N ILE A 61 -8.08 -3.50 -6.88
CA ILE A 61 -6.75 -3.21 -6.35
C ILE A 61 -6.02 -2.25 -7.31
N ASP A 62 -5.97 -2.58 -8.60
CA ASP A 62 -5.33 -1.75 -9.62
C ASP A 62 -5.88 -0.31 -9.60
N GLN A 63 -7.21 -0.16 -9.60
CA GLN A 63 -7.86 1.15 -9.56
C GLN A 63 -7.53 1.96 -8.30
N ILE A 64 -7.49 1.31 -7.13
CA ILE A 64 -7.13 1.96 -5.87
C ILE A 64 -5.66 2.41 -5.90
N PHE A 65 -4.74 1.56 -6.37
CA PHE A 65 -3.32 1.87 -6.41
C PHE A 65 -2.97 2.91 -7.46
N GLU A 66 -3.62 2.90 -8.63
CA GLU A 66 -3.52 4.00 -9.61
C GLU A 66 -3.95 5.33 -8.98
N THR A 67 -5.04 5.32 -8.21
CA THR A 67 -5.52 6.52 -7.50
C THR A 67 -4.51 6.98 -6.44
N ILE A 68 -3.92 6.08 -5.65
CA ILE A 68 -2.88 6.36 -4.65
C ILE A 68 -1.67 7.05 -5.32
N VAL A 69 -1.19 6.48 -6.43
CA VAL A 69 -0.07 7.04 -7.19
C VAL A 69 -0.41 8.43 -7.74
N ALA A 70 -1.61 8.62 -8.28
CA ALA A 70 -2.05 9.90 -8.81
C ALA A 70 -2.09 10.97 -7.72
N LEU A 71 -2.66 10.65 -6.54
CA LEU A 71 -2.74 11.54 -5.39
C LEU A 71 -1.36 11.97 -4.87
N ASN A 72 -0.40 11.05 -4.83
CA ASN A 72 0.97 11.34 -4.41
C ASN A 72 1.67 12.28 -5.43
N LYS A 73 1.51 12.01 -6.72
CA LYS A 73 2.10 12.82 -7.81
C LYS A 73 1.57 14.26 -7.86
N GLU A 74 0.38 14.53 -7.37
CA GLU A 74 -0.12 15.90 -7.21
C GLU A 74 0.72 16.73 -6.21
N GLY A 75 1.60 16.08 -5.43
CA GLY A 75 2.60 16.70 -4.57
C GLY A 75 2.05 17.42 -3.32
N ARG A 76 0.76 17.26 -3.04
CA ARG A 76 0.09 17.93 -1.90
C ARG A 76 -0.02 17.06 -0.65
N MET A 77 0.23 15.75 -0.79
CA MET A 77 -0.06 14.78 0.25
C MET A 77 1.02 13.70 0.27
N SER A 78 1.52 13.39 1.46
CA SER A 78 2.32 12.20 1.71
C SER A 78 1.42 11.00 1.96
N ILE A 79 1.86 9.81 1.57
CA ILE A 79 1.09 8.57 1.78
C ILE A 79 1.95 7.59 2.56
N LEU A 80 1.42 7.09 3.68
CA LEU A 80 1.96 5.96 4.40
C LEU A 80 1.10 4.74 4.09
N LEU A 81 1.69 3.79 3.36
CA LEU A 81 1.03 2.57 2.93
C LEU A 81 1.58 1.38 3.74
N VAL A 82 0.70 0.62 4.36
CA VAL A 82 1.02 -0.68 4.97
C VAL A 82 0.38 -1.76 4.11
N GLU A 83 1.17 -2.70 3.63
CA GLU A 83 0.73 -3.80 2.77
C GLU A 83 1.47 -5.09 3.09
N GLN A 84 0.75 -6.21 3.09
CA GLN A 84 1.32 -7.53 3.19
C GLN A 84 1.95 -7.98 1.86
N ASN A 85 1.37 -7.55 0.74
CA ASN A 85 1.91 -7.83 -0.59
C ASN A 85 3.08 -6.87 -0.89
N ALA A 86 4.29 -7.32 -0.60
CA ALA A 86 5.51 -6.52 -0.75
C ALA A 86 5.73 -6.06 -2.21
N SER A 87 5.40 -6.88 -3.21
CA SER A 87 5.53 -6.50 -4.63
C SER A 87 4.67 -5.29 -4.93
N LEU A 88 3.38 -5.37 -4.57
CA LEU A 88 2.42 -4.29 -4.79
C LEU A 88 2.83 -2.99 -4.09
N ALA A 89 3.32 -3.08 -2.84
CA ALA A 89 3.77 -1.92 -2.09
C ALA A 89 5.01 -1.27 -2.70
N LEU A 90 6.02 -2.09 -3.08
CA LEU A 90 7.28 -1.59 -3.63
C LEU A 90 7.13 -1.01 -5.03
N ASP A 91 6.14 -1.46 -5.81
CA ASP A 91 5.85 -0.95 -7.14
C ASP A 91 5.37 0.52 -7.13
N VAL A 92 4.76 0.96 -6.02
CA VAL A 92 4.17 2.30 -5.91
C VAL A 92 4.91 3.23 -4.94
N ALA A 93 5.77 2.68 -4.08
CA ALA A 93 6.46 3.45 -3.04
C ALA A 93 7.77 4.07 -3.54
N ASP A 94 8.12 5.24 -3.01
CA ASP A 94 9.45 5.85 -3.18
C ASP A 94 10.44 5.25 -2.17
N TYR A 95 10.00 4.96 -0.96
CA TYR A 95 10.80 4.45 0.15
C TYR A 95 10.03 3.37 0.92
N GLY A 96 10.72 2.33 1.35
CA GLY A 96 10.11 1.19 2.04
C GLY A 96 10.76 0.86 3.37
N TYR A 97 9.94 0.26 4.24
CA TYR A 97 10.36 -0.35 5.50
C TYR A 97 9.84 -1.78 5.54
N ILE A 98 10.72 -2.76 5.66
CA ILE A 98 10.32 -4.14 5.90
C ILE A 98 10.29 -4.38 7.41
N MET A 99 9.14 -4.86 7.90
CA MET A 99 8.93 -5.12 9.31
C MET A 99 8.74 -6.61 9.58
N GLU A 100 9.40 -7.08 10.64
CA GLU A 100 9.21 -8.43 11.18
C GLU A 100 9.08 -8.39 12.70
N ASN A 101 8.08 -9.06 13.23
CA ASN A 101 7.85 -9.16 14.67
C ASN A 101 7.90 -7.79 15.38
N GLY A 102 7.29 -6.76 14.77
CA GLY A 102 7.23 -5.40 15.31
C GLY A 102 8.52 -4.61 15.21
N ARG A 103 9.50 -5.03 14.40
CA ARG A 103 10.77 -4.34 14.19
C ARG A 103 11.06 -4.11 12.73
N VAL A 104 11.61 -2.96 12.40
CA VAL A 104 12.15 -2.69 11.06
C VAL A 104 13.43 -3.51 10.91
N VAL A 105 13.48 -4.38 9.90
CA VAL A 105 14.64 -5.25 9.59
C VAL A 105 15.42 -4.75 8.39
N LEU A 106 14.77 -4.04 7.47
CA LEU A 106 15.38 -3.41 6.31
C LEU A 106 14.61 -2.14 5.97
N ASP A 107 15.31 -1.09 5.53
CA ASP A 107 14.69 0.11 4.98
C ASP A 107 15.56 0.72 3.87
N GLY A 108 14.95 1.49 3.00
CA GLY A 108 15.65 2.15 1.89
C GLY A 108 14.73 2.58 0.75
N PRO A 109 15.32 3.14 -0.34
CA PRO A 109 14.58 3.38 -1.58
C PRO A 109 13.91 2.10 -2.07
N ALA A 110 12.63 2.20 -2.46
CA ALA A 110 11.83 1.02 -2.82
C ALA A 110 12.49 0.18 -3.93
N ARG A 111 13.11 0.83 -4.94
CA ARG A 111 13.87 0.17 -6.02
C ARG A 111 15.04 -0.67 -5.51
N ASP A 112 15.72 -0.21 -4.45
CA ASP A 112 16.90 -0.89 -3.90
C ASP A 112 16.44 -2.11 -3.06
N ILE A 113 15.31 -1.97 -2.36
CA ILE A 113 14.66 -3.07 -1.64
C ILE A 113 14.16 -4.13 -2.63
N ALA A 114 13.46 -3.73 -3.69
CA ALA A 114 12.97 -4.65 -4.72
C ALA A 114 14.11 -5.36 -5.48
N GLY A 115 15.28 -4.72 -5.59
CA GLY A 115 16.50 -5.29 -6.16
C GLY A 115 17.23 -6.27 -5.27
N ASN A 116 16.94 -6.32 -3.97
CA ASN A 116 17.63 -7.13 -2.98
C ASN A 116 17.22 -8.62 -3.14
N ASP A 117 18.20 -9.52 -3.27
CA ASP A 117 17.94 -10.94 -3.53
C ASP A 117 17.28 -11.64 -2.34
N ASP A 118 17.60 -11.27 -1.10
CA ASP A 118 16.93 -11.78 0.09
C ASP A 118 15.45 -11.37 0.11
N VAL A 119 15.16 -10.12 -0.30
CA VAL A 119 13.77 -9.64 -0.39
C VAL A 119 13.01 -10.39 -1.48
N LYS A 120 13.64 -10.61 -2.63
CA LYS A 120 13.04 -11.40 -3.72
C LYS A 120 12.71 -12.82 -3.28
N GLU A 121 13.63 -13.47 -2.59
CA GLU A 121 13.41 -14.87 -2.13
C GLU A 121 12.32 -14.95 -1.07
N PHE A 122 12.34 -14.05 -0.05
CA PHE A 122 11.49 -14.19 1.14
C PHE A 122 10.13 -13.48 1.03
N TYR A 123 10.05 -12.35 0.32
CA TYR A 123 8.85 -11.50 0.30
C TYR A 123 8.18 -11.38 -1.07
N LEU A 124 8.94 -11.53 -2.18
CA LEU A 124 8.39 -11.40 -3.53
C LEU A 124 8.07 -12.76 -4.17
N GLY A 125 8.46 -13.87 -3.53
CA GLY A 125 8.12 -15.22 -3.98
C GLY A 125 8.92 -15.73 -5.19
N PHE A 126 10.04 -15.10 -5.53
CA PHE A 126 10.92 -15.52 -6.64
C PHE A 126 11.94 -16.60 -6.27
N GLY A 127 11.76 -17.32 -5.16
CA GLY A 127 12.64 -18.42 -4.76
C GLY A 127 12.47 -19.67 -5.63
N GLU A 128 13.57 -20.31 -6.05
CA GLU A 128 13.61 -21.52 -6.88
C GLU A 128 13.01 -22.78 -6.23
N SER A 129 12.57 -22.74 -4.99
CA SER A 129 11.94 -23.89 -4.33
C SER A 129 10.69 -23.46 -3.57
N GLY A 130 9.54 -24.04 -3.96
CA GLY A 130 8.21 -23.84 -3.40
C GLY A 130 8.02 -24.25 -1.92
N SER A 131 9.03 -24.07 -1.09
CA SER A 131 9.02 -24.23 0.35
C SER A 131 9.22 -22.84 0.96
N ARG A 132 8.21 -22.32 1.66
CA ARG A 132 8.31 -21.14 2.52
C ARG A 132 9.43 -21.38 3.53
N LYS A 133 10.64 -20.91 3.22
CA LYS A 133 11.74 -20.88 4.19
C LYS A 133 11.42 -19.80 5.23
N ASN A 134 11.40 -20.22 6.50
CA ASN A 134 11.22 -19.29 7.60
C ASN A 134 12.52 -18.50 7.78
N TYR A 135 12.47 -17.18 7.76
CA TYR A 135 13.62 -16.27 7.94
C TYR A 135 14.44 -16.57 9.21
N ARG A 136 13.83 -17.20 10.21
CA ARG A 136 14.53 -17.67 11.43
C ARG A 136 15.59 -18.74 11.16
N GLU A 137 15.54 -19.43 10.02
CA GLU A 137 16.45 -20.54 9.68
C GLU A 137 17.68 -20.11 8.89
N VAL A 138 17.68 -18.88 8.35
CA VAL A 138 18.80 -18.33 7.61
C VAL A 138 19.79 -17.65 8.57
N LYS A 139 20.78 -18.41 9.01
CA LYS A 139 21.78 -18.03 10.03
C LYS A 139 22.77 -16.92 9.63
N HIS A 140 22.67 -16.26 8.49
CA HIS A 140 23.72 -15.35 8.00
C HIS A 140 23.27 -13.95 7.58
N TYR A 141 22.24 -13.39 8.20
CA TYR A 141 22.02 -11.96 8.05
C TYR A 141 22.96 -11.21 9.01
N LYS A 142 24.06 -10.65 8.48
CA LYS A 142 24.86 -9.66 9.20
C LYS A 142 23.99 -8.42 9.42
N ARG A 143 23.38 -8.31 10.62
CA ARG A 143 22.75 -7.07 11.08
C ARG A 143 23.78 -5.95 10.95
N ARG A 144 23.69 -5.11 9.94
CA ARG A 144 24.36 -3.82 9.93
C ARG A 144 23.70 -2.98 11.04
N LYS A 145 24.36 -2.95 12.20
CA LYS A 145 24.12 -1.92 13.20
C LYS A 145 24.47 -0.57 12.56
N ARG A 146 23.49 0.12 12.02
CA ARG A 146 23.55 1.56 11.78
C ARG A 146 22.38 2.14 12.55
N TRP A 147 22.72 3.01 13.46
CA TRP A 147 21.94 3.90 14.33
C TRP A 147 22.23 3.63 15.80
N LEU A 148 23.44 4.02 16.23
CA LEU A 148 23.79 4.54 17.55
C LEU A 148 25.22 5.10 17.44
N SER A 149 25.31 6.32 17.02
CA SER A 149 26.36 7.29 17.38
C SER A 149 25.81 8.68 17.16
#